data_ab52b08cc9d412998000a21034bae67b
#
_entry.id   ab52b08cc9d412998000a21034bae67b
#
_cell.length_a   1.000
_cell.length_b   1.000
_cell.length_c   1.000
_cell.angle_alpha   90.00
_cell.angle_beta   90.00
_cell.angle_gamma   90.00
#
_symmetry.space_group_name_H-M   'P 1'
#
loop_
_entity.id
_entity.type
_entity.pdbx_description
1 polymer ?
#
loop_
_entity_poly.entity_id
_entity_poly.type
_entity_poly.pdbx_seq_one_letter_code
_entity_poly.pdbx_strand_id
1 'polypeptide(L)'
;MREAFFNLSTDWKEGINWANVRDWRLKRAHAEMEKAGLGALVLFYDENMRYVSSTLTPGWNRLKPGLKYVVLPAGKPPIVYEQGDIGFHLEVHNPWIPKENIRYSYVWIKGAVGP
;
A
#
# COMPACT_ATOMS: atom_id res chain seq x y z
N MET A 1 3.79 4.01 36.32
CA MET A 1 5.08 3.28 36.30
C MET A 1 4.96 1.79 36.08
N ARG A 2 4.21 1.09 36.91
CA ARG A 2 4.01 -0.37 36.77
C ARG A 2 3.37 -0.73 35.43
N GLU A 3 2.38 0.00 35.00
CA GLU A 3 1.69 -0.22 33.76
C GLU A 3 2.61 -0.04 32.54
N ALA A 4 3.52 0.92 32.61
CA ALA A 4 4.48 1.14 31.54
C ALA A 4 5.43 -0.05 31.35
N PHE A 5 5.87 -0.68 32.42
CA PHE A 5 6.73 -1.87 32.33
C PHE A 5 6.00 -3.08 31.76
N PHE A 6 4.75 -3.28 32.14
CA PHE A 6 3.95 -4.38 31.59
C PHE A 6 3.61 -4.14 30.11
N ASN A 7 3.40 -2.90 29.73
CA ASN A 7 3.07 -2.54 28.36
C ASN A 7 4.26 -2.63 27.40
N LEU A 8 5.49 -2.73 27.87
CA LEU A 8 6.67 -2.92 27.02
C LEU A 8 6.63 -4.22 26.21
N SER A 9 5.93 -5.25 26.70
CA SER A 9 5.74 -6.51 26.01
C SER A 9 4.46 -6.58 25.19
N THR A 10 3.62 -5.55 25.24
CA THR A 10 2.36 -5.48 24.52
C THR A 10 2.58 -4.84 23.15
N ASP A 11 2.00 -5.41 22.11
CA ASP A 11 2.00 -4.78 20.79
C ASP A 11 1.14 -3.51 20.84
N TRP A 12 1.81 -2.36 20.85
CA TRP A 12 1.15 -1.05 20.86
C TRP A 12 0.21 -0.84 19.66
N LYS A 13 0.40 -1.60 18.58
CA LYS A 13 -0.44 -1.53 17.37
C LYS A 13 -1.83 -2.09 17.59
N GLU A 14 -2.01 -2.97 18.56
CA GLU A 14 -3.33 -3.56 18.86
C GLU A 14 -4.35 -2.51 19.31
N GLY A 15 -3.90 -1.44 19.95
CA GLY A 15 -4.77 -0.34 20.39
C GLY A 15 -5.20 0.62 19.28
N ILE A 16 -4.73 0.44 18.04
CA ILE A 16 -5.00 1.35 16.94
C ILE A 16 -6.07 0.75 16.03
N ASN A 17 -7.10 1.53 15.74
CA ASN A 17 -8.08 1.16 14.73
C ASN A 17 -7.53 1.46 13.32
N TRP A 18 -6.83 0.50 12.77
CA TRP A 18 -6.19 0.62 11.45
C TRP A 18 -7.17 0.83 10.31
N ALA A 19 -8.37 0.29 10.42
CA ALA A 19 -9.41 0.51 9.41
C ALA A 19 -9.79 1.98 9.31
N ASN A 20 -9.95 2.65 10.46
CA ASN A 20 -10.23 4.09 10.48
C ASN A 20 -9.05 4.90 9.94
N VAL A 21 -7.82 4.51 10.25
CA VAL A 21 -6.62 5.20 9.74
C VAL A 21 -6.55 5.08 8.21
N ARG A 22 -6.79 3.89 7.67
CA ARG A 22 -6.79 3.67 6.21
C ARG A 22 -7.86 4.49 5.52
N ASP A 23 -9.07 4.48 6.05
CA ASP A 23 -10.19 5.23 5.50
C ASP A 23 -9.94 6.74 5.52
N TRP A 24 -9.45 7.25 6.62
CA TRP A 24 -9.12 8.66 6.76
C TRP A 24 -8.03 9.12 5.77
N ARG A 25 -6.95 8.33 5.65
CA ARG A 25 -5.86 8.62 4.72
C ARG A 25 -6.34 8.63 3.27
N LEU A 26 -7.14 7.65 2.89
CA LEU A 26 -7.65 7.55 1.54
C LEU A 26 -8.60 8.70 1.20
N LYS A 27 -9.50 9.04 2.10
CA LYS A 27 -10.40 10.20 1.95
C LYS A 27 -9.63 11.49 1.81
N ARG A 28 -8.58 11.68 2.60
CA ARG A 28 -7.73 12.86 2.51
C ARG A 28 -7.02 12.94 1.16
N ALA A 29 -6.48 11.82 0.68
CA ALA A 29 -5.83 11.77 -0.63
C ALA A 29 -6.81 12.15 -1.75
N HIS A 30 -8.02 11.58 -1.74
CA HIS A 30 -9.05 11.93 -2.72
C HIS A 30 -9.46 13.40 -2.65
N ALA A 31 -9.59 13.95 -1.46
CA ALA A 31 -9.93 15.37 -1.29
C ALA A 31 -8.85 16.28 -1.88
N GLU A 32 -7.58 15.96 -1.68
CA GLU A 32 -6.47 16.74 -2.25
C GLU A 32 -6.40 16.59 -3.78
N MET A 33 -6.69 15.40 -4.30
CA MET A 33 -6.79 15.18 -5.75
C MET A 33 -7.89 16.04 -6.37
N GLU A 34 -9.06 16.08 -5.73
CA GLU A 34 -10.18 16.89 -6.20
C GLU A 34 -9.83 18.38 -6.23
N LYS A 35 -9.22 18.89 -5.17
CA LYS A 35 -8.74 20.28 -5.12
C LYS A 35 -7.75 20.60 -6.23
N ALA A 36 -6.88 19.65 -6.56
CA ALA A 36 -5.87 19.80 -7.61
C ALA A 36 -6.40 19.51 -9.03
N GLY A 37 -7.65 19.06 -9.15
CA GLY A 37 -8.22 18.68 -10.44
C GLY A 37 -7.61 17.44 -11.07
N LEU A 38 -7.12 16.50 -10.26
CA LEU A 38 -6.45 15.30 -10.72
C LEU A 38 -7.41 14.12 -10.82
N GLY A 39 -7.41 13.44 -11.97
CA GLY A 39 -8.21 12.25 -12.21
C GLY A 39 -7.59 10.96 -11.67
N ALA A 40 -6.28 10.94 -11.51
CA ALA A 40 -5.54 9.80 -10.95
C ALA A 40 -4.17 10.23 -10.44
N LEU A 41 -3.61 9.43 -9.52
CA LEU A 41 -2.22 9.52 -9.10
C LEU A 41 -1.50 8.22 -9.46
N VAL A 42 -0.26 8.32 -9.88
CA VAL A 42 0.66 7.17 -10.01
C VAL A 42 1.77 7.36 -9.01
N LEU A 43 1.88 6.45 -8.07
CA LEU A 43 2.75 6.57 -6.90
C LEU A 43 3.86 5.53 -6.97
N PHE A 44 5.10 5.98 -6.87
CA PHE A 44 6.29 5.12 -6.93
C PHE A 44 7.09 5.08 -5.64
N TYR A 45 6.95 6.07 -4.78
CA TYR A 45 7.62 6.11 -3.49
C TYR A 45 6.85 5.31 -2.44
N ASP A 46 7.60 4.54 -1.65
CA ASP A 46 7.04 3.64 -0.64
C ASP A 46 6.11 4.36 0.34
N GLU A 47 6.53 5.52 0.82
CA GLU A 47 5.74 6.31 1.78
C GLU A 47 4.38 6.70 1.21
N ASN A 48 4.35 7.12 -0.05
CA ASN A 48 3.12 7.53 -0.72
C ASN A 48 2.23 6.32 -1.05
N MET A 49 2.84 5.23 -1.52
CA MET A 49 2.12 3.98 -1.78
C MET A 49 1.49 3.45 -0.49
N ARG A 50 2.27 3.42 0.58
CA ARG A 50 1.81 2.97 1.90
C ARG A 50 0.69 3.87 2.45
N TYR A 51 0.77 5.16 2.23
CA TYR A 51 -0.25 6.10 2.69
C TYR A 51 -1.64 5.77 2.13
N VAL A 52 -1.74 5.52 0.83
CA VAL A 52 -3.03 5.29 0.16
C VAL A 52 -3.48 3.84 0.16
N SER A 53 -2.56 2.89 0.21
CA SER A 53 -2.89 1.45 0.11
C SER A 53 -2.66 0.66 1.40
N SER A 54 -1.86 1.19 2.32
CA SER A 54 -1.40 0.50 3.53
C SER A 54 -0.64 -0.80 3.25
N THR A 55 -0.05 -0.93 2.07
CA THR A 55 0.80 -2.05 1.72
C THR A 55 2.25 -1.76 2.06
N LEU A 56 2.99 -2.79 2.43
CA LEU A 56 4.42 -2.70 2.69
C LEU A 56 5.21 -3.08 1.44
N THR A 57 6.37 -2.45 1.28
CA THR A 57 7.30 -2.75 0.20
C THR A 57 8.51 -3.45 0.79
N PRO A 58 8.92 -4.62 0.25
CA PRO A 58 10.17 -5.26 0.67
C PRO A 58 11.35 -4.31 0.52
N GLY A 59 12.33 -4.41 1.45
CA GLY A 59 13.43 -3.47 1.54
C GLY A 59 14.25 -3.29 0.26
N TRP A 60 14.46 -4.38 -0.48
CA TRP A 60 15.20 -4.34 -1.75
C TRP A 60 14.42 -3.65 -2.88
N ASN A 61 13.09 -3.69 -2.85
CA ASN A 61 12.24 -3.00 -3.83
C ASN A 61 12.26 -1.48 -3.65
N ARG A 62 12.53 -1.00 -2.44
CA ARG A 62 12.64 0.43 -2.17
C ARG A 62 13.78 1.10 -2.93
N LEU A 63 14.82 0.33 -3.23
CA LEU A 63 15.99 0.82 -3.96
C LEU A 63 15.76 0.89 -5.47
N LYS A 64 14.66 0.35 -5.96
CA LYS A 64 14.34 0.27 -7.39
C LYS A 64 12.92 0.76 -7.65
N PRO A 65 12.70 2.07 -7.75
CA PRO A 65 11.41 2.63 -8.08
C PRO A 65 10.85 2.05 -9.38
N GLY A 66 9.56 1.76 -9.40
CA GLY A 66 8.89 1.23 -10.59
C GLY A 66 8.67 -0.27 -10.59
N LEU A 67 9.31 -1.04 -9.71
CA LEU A 67 9.01 -2.47 -9.56
C LEU A 67 7.64 -2.69 -8.91
N LYS A 68 7.32 -1.84 -7.96
CA LYS A 68 6.00 -1.73 -7.37
C LYS A 68 5.51 -0.31 -7.57
N TYR A 69 4.26 -0.15 -7.90
CA TYR A 69 3.61 1.15 -7.96
C TYR A 69 2.13 1.04 -7.66
N VAL A 70 1.54 2.14 -7.28
CA VAL A 70 0.11 2.23 -6.95
C VAL A 70 -0.53 3.29 -7.83
N VAL A 71 -1.65 2.95 -8.42
CA VAL A 71 -2.51 3.90 -9.13
C VAL A 71 -3.72 4.17 -8.26
N LEU A 72 -3.95 5.43 -7.96
CA LEU A 72 -5.12 5.88 -7.22
C LEU A 72 -6.03 6.67 -8.15
N PRO A 73 -7.10 6.07 -8.70
CA PRO A 73 -8.09 6.80 -9.46
C PRO A 73 -8.95 7.67 -8.54
N ALA A 74 -9.38 8.82 -9.02
CA ALA A 74 -10.24 9.73 -8.25
C ALA A 74 -11.53 9.02 -7.79
N GLY A 75 -11.81 9.09 -6.49
CA GLY A 75 -13.01 8.51 -5.89
C GLY A 75 -13.08 6.98 -5.87
N LYS A 76 -12.00 6.29 -6.21
CA LYS A 76 -11.96 4.82 -6.27
C LYS A 76 -10.86 4.25 -5.37
N PRO A 77 -10.94 2.97 -5.01
CA PRO A 77 -9.88 2.30 -4.25
C PRO A 77 -8.55 2.25 -5.02
N PRO A 78 -7.41 2.20 -4.31
CA PRO A 78 -6.11 2.08 -4.96
C PRO A 78 -5.97 0.76 -5.71
N ILE A 79 -5.23 0.80 -6.80
CA ILE A 79 -4.82 -0.37 -7.58
C ILE A 79 -3.33 -0.57 -7.33
N VAL A 80 -2.96 -1.72 -6.78
CA VAL A 80 -1.58 -2.04 -6.45
C VAL A 80 -0.98 -2.94 -7.52
N TYR A 81 0.10 -2.49 -8.12
CA TYR A 81 0.90 -3.27 -9.05
C TYR A 81 2.12 -3.77 -8.28
N GLU A 82 2.11 -5.06 -7.97
CA GLU A 82 3.17 -5.71 -7.21
C GLU A 82 4.04 -6.57 -8.13
N GLN A 83 5.28 -6.76 -7.73
CA GLN A 83 6.24 -7.50 -8.51
C GLN A 83 5.97 -9.01 -8.46
N GLY A 84 5.94 -9.66 -9.63
CA GLY A 84 5.87 -11.11 -9.75
C GLY A 84 4.73 -11.74 -8.94
N ASP A 85 5.03 -12.84 -8.27
CA ASP A 85 4.04 -13.62 -7.51
C ASP A 85 3.74 -13.06 -6.11
N ILE A 86 4.33 -11.92 -5.74
CA ILE A 86 4.10 -11.33 -4.41
C ILE A 86 2.64 -10.88 -4.25
N GLY A 87 1.91 -10.73 -5.34
CA GLY A 87 0.51 -10.31 -5.31
C GLY A 87 -0.38 -11.19 -4.42
N PHE A 88 -0.16 -12.50 -4.38
CA PHE A 88 -0.95 -13.38 -3.53
C PHE A 88 -0.74 -13.09 -2.03
N HIS A 89 0.46 -12.64 -1.65
CA HIS A 89 0.76 -12.21 -0.29
C HIS A 89 -0.10 -11.01 0.11
N LEU A 90 -0.30 -10.07 -0.81
CA LEU A 90 -1.19 -8.93 -0.59
C LEU A 90 -2.64 -9.38 -0.41
N GLU A 91 -3.11 -10.36 -1.15
CA GLU A 91 -4.48 -10.88 -1.00
C GLU A 91 -4.72 -11.41 0.40
N VAL A 92 -3.73 -12.07 1.00
CA VAL A 92 -3.83 -12.65 2.34
C VAL A 92 -3.70 -11.59 3.43
N HIS A 93 -2.72 -10.71 3.31
CA HIS A 93 -2.34 -9.77 4.39
C HIS A 93 -2.99 -8.38 4.27
N ASN A 94 -3.57 -8.06 3.12
CA ASN A 94 -4.19 -6.77 2.85
C ASN A 94 -5.64 -6.92 2.35
N PRO A 95 -6.53 -7.53 3.16
CA PRO A 95 -7.90 -7.86 2.72
C PRO A 95 -8.77 -6.64 2.42
N TRP A 96 -8.35 -5.44 2.81
CA TRP A 96 -9.04 -4.20 2.47
C TRP A 96 -8.85 -3.75 1.02
N ILE A 97 -7.92 -4.39 0.28
CA ILE A 97 -7.72 -4.11 -1.14
C ILE A 97 -8.52 -5.16 -1.93
N PRO A 98 -9.45 -4.75 -2.80
CA PRO A 98 -10.17 -5.70 -3.65
C PRO A 98 -9.19 -6.55 -4.47
N LYS A 99 -9.49 -7.83 -4.60
CA LYS A 99 -8.60 -8.78 -5.29
C LYS A 99 -8.30 -8.35 -6.72
N GLU A 100 -9.28 -7.82 -7.42
CA GLU A 100 -9.13 -7.31 -8.79
C GLU A 100 -8.22 -6.07 -8.88
N ASN A 101 -7.95 -5.43 -7.76
CA ASN A 101 -7.06 -4.28 -7.67
C ASN A 101 -5.62 -4.65 -7.29
N ILE A 102 -5.33 -5.94 -7.13
CA ILE A 102 -3.98 -6.45 -6.95
C ILE A 102 -3.54 -7.01 -8.29
N ARG A 103 -2.56 -6.36 -8.91
CA ARG A 103 -2.10 -6.67 -10.27
C ARG A 103 -0.61 -6.89 -10.29
N TYR A 104 -0.14 -7.54 -11.33
CA TYR A 104 1.28 -7.79 -11.53
C TYR A 104 1.95 -6.62 -12.22
N SER A 105 3.11 -6.25 -11.74
CA SER A 105 4.00 -5.32 -12.37
C SER A 105 5.17 -6.06 -13.04
N TYR A 106 6.19 -5.32 -13.36
CA TYR A 106 7.39 -5.79 -14.01
C TYR A 106 8.22 -6.73 -13.11
N VAL A 107 8.82 -7.75 -13.70
CA VAL A 107 9.79 -8.63 -13.02
C VAL A 107 11.17 -8.03 -13.18
N TRP A 108 11.89 -7.83 -12.06
CA TRP A 108 13.17 -7.15 -12.08
C TRP A 108 14.31 -7.97 -12.76
N ILE A 109 14.17 -9.29 -12.82
CA ILE A 109 15.15 -10.15 -13.49
C ILE A 109 14.93 -10.02 -15.00
N LYS A 110 15.90 -9.42 -15.65
CA LYS A 110 15.88 -9.24 -17.10
C LYS A 110 15.82 -10.60 -17.79
N GLY A 111 14.79 -10.81 -18.60
CA GLY A 111 14.57 -12.08 -19.30
C GLY A 111 13.72 -13.09 -18.54
N ALA A 112 13.43 -12.87 -17.28
CA ALA A 112 12.46 -13.68 -16.54
C ALA A 112 11.05 -13.16 -16.84
N VAL A 113 10.63 -13.35 -18.05
CA VAL A 113 9.27 -13.01 -18.47
C VAL A 113 8.43 -14.26 -18.21
N GLY A 114 7.51 -14.17 -17.27
CA GLY A 114 6.51 -15.19 -17.11
C GLY A 114 5.67 -15.33 -18.39
N PRO A 115 5.07 -16.47 -18.62
CA PRO A 115 4.17 -16.64 -19.73
C PRO A 115 2.98 -15.68 -19.64
#